data_62757886ffb97d3ec3ff31edb7ec1a9a
#
_entry.id   62757886ffb97d3ec3ff31edb7ec1a9a
#
_cell.length_a   1.000
_cell.length_b   1.000
_cell.length_c   1.000
_cell.angle_alpha   90.00
_cell.angle_beta   90.00
_cell.angle_gamma   90.00
#
_symmetry.space_group_name_H-M   'P 1'
#
loop_
_entity.id
_entity.type
_entity.pdbx_description
1 polymer ?
#
loop_
_entity_poly.entity_id
_entity_poly.type
_entity_poly.pdbx_seq_one_letter_code
_entity_poly.pdbx_strand_id
1 'polypeptide(L)'
;MIKNYIENAHFEDTGFAYTLSLISGKHKMVILYCLMEFETVRFNELKRYLKTISDKTLSTNLKELEADKLIVRTEYPQIPPKVEYTLSERGKTLMTVLDQLCVWGEENRLTE
;
A
#
# COMPACT_ATOMS: atom_id res chain seq x y z
N MET A 1 -33.23 14.10 -1.45
CA MET A 1 -32.47 12.96 -0.94
C MET A 1 -33.39 11.78 -0.77
N ILE A 2 -32.93 10.66 -1.17
CA ILE A 2 -33.73 9.45 -1.20
C ILE A 2 -33.35 8.54 -0.03
N LYS A 3 -34.28 8.35 0.88
CA LYS A 3 -34.00 7.59 2.08
C LYS A 3 -33.67 6.12 1.80
N ASN A 4 -34.35 5.51 0.84
CA ASN A 4 -34.18 4.09 0.58
C ASN A 4 -32.88 3.76 -0.16
N TYR A 5 -32.05 4.75 -0.44
CA TYR A 5 -30.74 4.50 -0.99
C TYR A 5 -29.91 3.61 -0.10
N ILE A 6 -29.95 3.84 1.20
CA ILE A 6 -29.14 3.05 2.12
C ILE A 6 -29.58 1.61 2.11
N GLU A 7 -30.89 1.36 2.06
CA GLU A 7 -31.43 0.01 2.07
C GLU A 7 -31.07 -0.77 0.81
N ASN A 8 -30.90 -0.07 -0.31
CA ASN A 8 -30.61 -0.70 -1.60
C ASN A 8 -29.16 -0.51 -2.04
N ALA A 9 -28.32 0.07 -1.19
CA ALA A 9 -26.94 0.32 -1.53
C ALA A 9 -26.11 -0.95 -1.40
N HIS A 10 -25.18 -1.12 -2.31
CA HIS A 10 -24.24 -2.23 -2.32
C HIS A 10 -22.84 -1.66 -2.27
N PHE A 11 -22.38 -1.38 -1.05
CA PHE A 11 -21.08 -0.75 -0.83
C PHE A 11 -19.96 -1.52 -1.51
N GLU A 12 -20.03 -2.85 -1.44
CA GLU A 12 -19.00 -3.72 -1.98
C GLU A 12 -18.84 -3.62 -3.50
N ASP A 13 -19.83 -3.03 -4.18
CA ASP A 13 -19.78 -2.87 -5.64
C ASP A 13 -19.14 -1.55 -6.07
N THR A 14 -18.76 -0.71 -5.12
CA THR A 14 -18.19 0.60 -5.46
C THR A 14 -16.69 0.52 -5.71
N GLY A 15 -16.19 1.47 -6.51
CA GLY A 15 -14.76 1.61 -6.68
C GLY A 15 -14.04 1.91 -5.37
N PHE A 16 -14.73 2.64 -4.48
CA PHE A 16 -14.18 2.95 -3.17
C PHE A 16 -13.91 1.68 -2.37
N ALA A 17 -14.91 0.76 -2.32
CA ALA A 17 -14.74 -0.51 -1.61
C ALA A 17 -13.64 -1.36 -2.24
N TYR A 18 -13.58 -1.38 -3.58
CA TYR A 18 -12.53 -2.12 -4.27
C TYR A 18 -11.14 -1.60 -3.87
N THR A 19 -10.96 -0.29 -3.92
CA THR A 19 -9.67 0.30 -3.57
C THR A 19 -9.30 0.00 -2.13
N LEU A 20 -10.26 0.12 -1.21
CA LEU A 20 -10.02 -0.21 0.19
C LEU A 20 -9.59 -1.67 0.34
N SER A 21 -10.18 -2.57 -0.44
CA SER A 21 -9.83 -3.99 -0.34
C SER A 21 -8.36 -4.24 -0.69
N LEU A 22 -7.76 -3.38 -1.51
CA LEU A 22 -6.35 -3.51 -1.90
C LEU A 22 -5.39 -2.94 -0.87
N ILE A 23 -5.82 -1.92 -0.13
CA ILE A 23 -4.91 -1.16 0.74
C ILE A 23 -5.32 -1.16 2.20
N SER A 24 -6.44 -1.80 2.55
CA SER A 24 -6.88 -1.80 3.93
C SER A 24 -5.95 -2.66 4.78
N GLY A 25 -5.99 -2.39 6.09
CA GLY A 25 -5.08 -3.02 7.01
C GLY A 25 -4.06 -2.00 7.47
N LYS A 26 -3.30 -2.42 8.47
CA LYS A 26 -2.41 -1.50 9.17
C LYS A 26 -1.15 -1.15 8.39
N HIS A 27 -0.71 -2.03 7.50
CA HIS A 27 0.64 -1.91 6.96
C HIS A 27 0.73 -1.67 5.46
N LYS A 28 -0.28 -2.06 4.68
CA LYS A 28 -0.18 -2.01 3.22
C LYS A 28 0.07 -0.62 2.68
N MET A 29 -0.68 0.37 3.19
CA MET A 29 -0.50 1.75 2.72
C MET A 29 0.88 2.29 3.07
N VAL A 30 1.39 1.91 4.25
CA VAL A 30 2.72 2.36 4.66
C VAL A 30 3.80 1.74 3.78
N ILE A 31 3.65 0.46 3.42
CA ILE A 31 4.57 -0.19 2.50
C ILE A 31 4.57 0.52 1.15
N LEU A 32 3.37 0.79 0.62
CA LEU A 32 3.26 1.47 -0.67
C LEU A 32 3.86 2.87 -0.61
N TYR A 33 3.63 3.59 0.48
CA TYR A 33 4.21 4.91 0.68
C TYR A 33 5.74 4.84 0.68
N CYS A 34 6.29 3.84 1.36
CA CYS A 34 7.73 3.65 1.41
C CYS A 34 8.31 3.42 0.01
N LEU A 35 7.63 2.58 -0.78
CA LEU A 35 8.07 2.32 -2.15
C LEU A 35 7.93 3.54 -3.06
N MET A 36 6.94 4.38 -2.80
CA MET A 36 6.78 5.63 -3.52
C MET A 36 7.96 6.57 -3.26
N GLU A 37 8.37 6.65 -1.99
CA GLU A 37 9.42 7.58 -1.58
C GLU A 37 10.82 7.11 -1.98
N PHE A 38 11.10 5.82 -1.83
CA PHE A 38 12.46 5.30 -1.96
C PHE A 38 12.68 4.45 -3.20
N GLU A 39 11.66 4.23 -3.98
CA GLU A 39 11.65 3.54 -5.27
C GLU A 39 11.97 2.05 -5.16
N THR A 40 13.19 1.68 -4.80
CA THR A 40 13.63 0.29 -4.71
C THR A 40 14.02 -0.01 -3.27
N VAL A 41 13.34 -1.00 -2.66
CA VAL A 41 13.52 -1.25 -1.24
C VAL A 41 13.63 -2.75 -1.00
N ARG A 42 14.48 -3.13 -0.06
CA ARG A 42 14.65 -4.53 0.35
C ARG A 42 13.84 -4.83 1.59
N PHE A 43 13.65 -6.12 1.83
CA PHE A 43 12.86 -6.60 2.97
C PHE A 43 13.32 -5.98 4.30
N ASN A 44 14.63 -6.02 4.58
CA ASN A 44 15.14 -5.51 5.84
C ASN A 44 15.01 -4.00 5.96
N GLU A 45 15.04 -3.30 4.83
CA GLU A 45 14.82 -1.86 4.83
C GLU A 45 13.37 -1.54 5.17
N LEU A 46 12.44 -2.31 4.63
CA LEU A 46 11.03 -2.17 4.98
C LEU A 46 10.81 -2.44 6.46
N LYS A 47 11.47 -3.46 7.01
CA LYS A 47 11.37 -3.74 8.43
C LYS A 47 11.85 -2.56 9.27
N ARG A 48 12.95 -1.97 8.90
CA ARG A 48 13.44 -0.80 9.63
C ARG A 48 12.49 0.38 9.51
N TYR A 49 11.91 0.55 8.35
CA TYR A 49 10.96 1.65 8.12
C TYR A 49 9.69 1.48 8.96
N LEU A 50 9.16 0.26 8.99
CA LEU A 50 7.92 -0.05 9.71
C LEU A 50 8.14 -0.30 11.20
N LYS A 51 9.37 -0.54 11.60
CA LYS A 51 9.83 -0.66 12.99
C LYS A 51 9.29 -1.88 13.74
N THR A 52 7.99 -1.96 13.98
CA THR A 52 7.42 -2.96 14.87
C THR A 52 6.78 -4.15 14.17
N ILE A 53 6.89 -4.23 12.85
CA ILE A 53 6.25 -5.31 12.10
C ILE A 53 7.05 -6.61 12.24
N SER A 54 6.35 -7.74 12.36
CA SER A 54 7.02 -9.03 12.37
C SER A 54 7.37 -9.45 10.94
N ASP A 55 8.35 -10.37 10.82
CA ASP A 55 8.71 -10.92 9.52
C ASP A 55 7.52 -11.57 8.83
N LYS A 56 6.72 -12.31 9.60
CA LYS A 56 5.57 -13.00 9.06
C LYS A 56 4.54 -12.02 8.52
N THR A 57 4.24 -10.99 9.28
CA THR A 57 3.24 -10.00 8.85
C THR A 57 3.73 -9.24 7.62
N LEU A 58 5.00 -8.85 7.61
CA LEU A 58 5.55 -8.15 6.45
C LEU A 58 5.51 -9.05 5.22
N SER A 59 5.94 -10.31 5.35
CA SER A 59 5.89 -11.25 4.24
C SER A 59 4.49 -11.43 3.70
N THR A 60 3.50 -11.57 4.60
CA THR A 60 2.11 -11.75 4.19
C THR A 60 1.60 -10.52 3.43
N ASN A 61 1.89 -9.33 3.95
CA ASN A 61 1.45 -8.10 3.28
C ASN A 61 2.11 -7.93 1.91
N LEU A 62 3.40 -8.24 1.81
CA LEU A 62 4.11 -8.14 0.53
C LEU A 62 3.55 -9.12 -0.49
N LYS A 63 3.25 -10.36 -0.07
CA LYS A 63 2.67 -11.34 -0.98
C LYS A 63 1.29 -10.90 -1.48
N GLU A 64 0.49 -10.33 -0.60
CA GLU A 64 -0.83 -9.85 -0.99
C GLU A 64 -0.73 -8.66 -1.95
N LEU A 65 0.16 -7.73 -1.68
CA LEU A 65 0.37 -6.60 -2.58
C LEU A 65 0.88 -7.05 -3.94
N GLU A 66 1.75 -8.05 -3.95
CA GLU A 66 2.25 -8.61 -5.20
C GLU A 66 1.14 -9.34 -5.97
N ALA A 67 0.33 -10.13 -5.26
CA ALA A 67 -0.79 -10.84 -5.87
C ALA A 67 -1.80 -9.87 -6.47
N ASP A 68 -2.00 -8.72 -5.83
CA ASP A 68 -2.88 -7.67 -6.33
C ASP A 68 -2.21 -6.81 -7.39
N LYS A 69 -0.99 -7.15 -7.77
CA LYS A 69 -0.23 -6.52 -8.85
C LYS A 69 0.09 -5.05 -8.59
N LEU A 70 0.23 -4.70 -7.33
CA LEU A 70 0.59 -3.33 -6.95
C LEU A 70 2.10 -3.16 -6.80
N ILE A 71 2.81 -4.24 -6.48
CA ILE A 71 4.26 -4.21 -6.35
C ILE A 71 4.87 -5.33 -7.15
N VAL A 72 6.16 -5.17 -7.45
CA VAL A 72 6.96 -6.18 -8.15
C VAL A 72 8.07 -6.63 -7.22
N ARG A 73 8.23 -7.94 -7.12
CA ARG A 73 9.32 -8.56 -6.39
C ARG A 73 10.34 -9.06 -7.41
N THR A 74 11.56 -8.56 -7.33
CA THR A 74 12.63 -8.95 -8.24
C THR A 74 13.71 -9.68 -7.46
N GLU A 75 14.00 -10.90 -7.87
CA GLU A 75 15.04 -11.70 -7.25
C GLU A 75 16.24 -11.76 -8.18
N TYR A 76 17.42 -11.50 -7.63
CA TYR A 76 18.66 -11.52 -8.38
C TYR A 76 19.44 -12.78 -8.03
N PRO A 77 19.88 -13.57 -9.03
CA PRO A 77 20.58 -14.82 -8.78
C PRO A 77 22.04 -14.57 -8.41
N GLN A 78 22.24 -14.29 -7.16
CA GLN A 78 23.61 -14.05 -6.63
C GLN A 78 23.69 -14.69 -5.24
N ILE A 79 24.90 -14.69 -4.66
CA ILE A 79 25.15 -15.26 -3.33
C ILE A 79 25.72 -14.17 -2.43
N PRO A 80 25.00 -13.79 -1.36
CA PRO A 80 23.65 -14.23 -1.02
C PRO A 80 22.62 -13.67 -1.99
N PRO A 81 21.44 -14.30 -2.10
CA PRO A 81 20.43 -13.81 -3.02
C PRO A 81 19.94 -12.42 -2.63
N LYS A 82 19.61 -11.65 -3.64
CA LYS A 82 19.15 -10.28 -3.47
C LYS A 82 17.71 -10.18 -3.95
N VAL A 83 16.84 -9.63 -3.13
CA VAL A 83 15.43 -9.43 -3.48
C VAL A 83 15.10 -7.97 -3.28
N GLU A 84 14.49 -7.37 -4.31
CA GLU A 84 14.07 -5.97 -4.26
C GLU A 84 12.60 -5.84 -4.56
N TYR A 85 11.97 -4.86 -3.94
CA TYR A 85 10.56 -4.54 -4.14
C TYR A 85 10.44 -3.15 -4.74
N THR A 86 9.59 -3.03 -5.76
CA THR A 86 9.29 -1.76 -6.41
C THR A 86 7.80 -1.69 -6.69
N LEU A 87 7.30 -0.47 -6.94
CA LEU A 87 5.93 -0.34 -7.40
C LEU A 87 5.80 -0.86 -8.83
N SER A 88 4.70 -1.54 -9.10
CA SER A 88 4.35 -1.88 -10.48
C SER A 88 3.79 -0.62 -11.17
N GLU A 89 3.58 -0.70 -12.49
CA GLU A 89 2.91 0.40 -13.20
C GLU A 89 1.52 0.65 -12.62
N ARG A 90 0.81 -0.42 -12.30
CA ARG A 90 -0.50 -0.32 -11.65
C ARG A 90 -0.38 0.35 -10.28
N GLY A 91 0.63 -0.02 -9.50
CA GLY A 91 0.86 0.58 -8.19
C GLY A 91 1.15 2.07 -8.31
N LYS A 92 1.89 2.47 -9.34
CA LYS A 92 2.20 3.88 -9.55
C LYS A 92 0.94 4.71 -9.79
N THR A 93 -0.06 4.16 -10.47
CA THR A 93 -1.31 4.90 -10.68
C THR A 93 -2.04 5.16 -9.36
N LEU A 94 -1.90 4.24 -8.40
CA LEU A 94 -2.51 4.41 -7.09
C LEU A 94 -1.81 5.50 -6.27
N MET A 95 -0.56 5.80 -6.57
CA MET A 95 0.21 6.79 -5.80
C MET A 95 -0.41 8.18 -5.89
N THR A 96 -1.11 8.51 -6.96
CA THR A 96 -1.82 9.78 -7.04
C THR A 96 -2.80 9.93 -5.87
N VAL A 97 -3.49 8.85 -5.54
CA VAL A 97 -4.43 8.85 -4.43
C VAL A 97 -3.70 9.02 -3.10
N LEU A 98 -2.63 8.25 -2.90
CA LEU A 98 -1.85 8.35 -1.65
C LEU A 98 -1.21 9.72 -1.49
N ASP A 99 -0.77 10.31 -2.59
CA ASP A 99 -0.18 11.65 -2.55
C ASP A 99 -1.22 12.68 -2.09
N GLN A 100 -2.46 12.54 -2.54
CA GLN A 100 -3.53 13.43 -2.08
C GLN A 100 -3.81 13.27 -0.59
N LEU A 101 -3.65 12.06 -0.06
CA LEU A 101 -3.76 11.87 1.39
C LEU A 101 -2.68 12.65 2.12
N CYS A 102 -1.45 12.65 1.57
CA CYS A 102 -0.36 13.41 2.16
C CYS A 102 -0.65 14.90 2.16
N VAL A 103 -1.11 15.41 1.01
CA VAL A 103 -1.42 16.83 0.86
C VAL A 103 -2.51 17.23 1.85
N TRP A 104 -3.58 16.44 1.93
CA TRP A 104 -4.66 16.75 2.84
C TRP A 104 -4.15 16.81 4.28
N GLY A 105 -3.31 15.83 4.65
CA GLY A 105 -2.77 15.77 6.01
C GLY A 105 -1.91 16.98 6.34
N GLU A 106 -1.05 17.39 5.41
CA GLU A 106 -0.18 18.53 5.64
C GLU A 106 -0.98 19.81 5.78
N GLU A 107 -2.03 19.99 4.98
CA GLU A 107 -2.82 21.20 4.98
C GLU A 107 -3.81 21.28 6.13
N ASN A 108 -4.19 20.13 6.69
CA ASN A 108 -5.25 20.08 7.69
C ASN A 108 -4.78 19.61 9.05
N ARG A 109 -3.51 19.36 9.22
CA ARG A 109 -2.96 18.93 10.51
C ARG A 109 -3.17 20.06 11.53
N LEU A 110 -3.83 19.71 12.63
CA LEU A 110 -4.02 20.68 13.69
C LEU A 110 -2.74 20.84 14.48
N THR A 111 -2.40 22.08 14.79
CA THR A 111 -1.23 22.37 15.61
C THR A 111 -1.69 23.00 16.91
N GLU A 112 -0.96 22.74 17.98
CA GLU A 112 -1.30 23.29 19.28
C GLU A 112 -0.41 24.43 19.66
#